data_6619b265df8396001769c711f1fef98a
#
_entry.id   6619b265df8396001769c711f1fef98a
#
_cell.length_a   1.000
_cell.length_b   1.000
_cell.length_c   1.000
_cell.angle_alpha   90.00
_cell.angle_beta   90.00
_cell.angle_gamma   90.00
#
_symmetry.space_group_name_H-M   'P 1'
#
loop_
_entity.id
_entity.type
_entity.pdbx_description
1 polymer ?
#
loop_
_entity_poly.entity_id
_entity_poly.type
_entity_poly.pdbx_seq_one_letter_code
_entity_poly.pdbx_strand_id
1 'polypeptide(L)'
;MIAITRALIRRWMESLLHIHDSPRRTALAFALGVFIGFSPYLGLHTIIAIVVAFIFNLNRVAVLVGAYSNLPWFLAAYYALATAAGAWLLGTQLPPGFGERLGELFSLSLFGAEFWRTMAAEMRPLFWPYFVGSSIGSVLLSVAAYWLSFGFIEARHRHALEARRKATHG
;
A
#
# COMPACT_ATOMS: atom_id res chain seq x y z
N MET A 1 -22.46 -28.47 13.83
CA MET A 1 -22.34 -27.01 13.70
C MET A 1 -20.90 -26.56 13.43
N ILE A 2 -19.88 -27.00 14.18
CA ILE A 2 -18.47 -26.59 14.03
C ILE A 2 -17.87 -26.93 12.64
N ALA A 3 -18.24 -28.06 12.04
CA ALA A 3 -17.76 -28.47 10.73
C ALA A 3 -18.29 -27.60 9.56
N ILE A 4 -19.54 -27.16 9.67
CA ILE A 4 -20.17 -26.26 8.69
C ILE A 4 -19.54 -24.87 8.76
N THR A 5 -19.26 -24.38 9.96
CA THR A 5 -18.59 -23.09 10.17
C THR A 5 -17.16 -23.10 9.64
N ARG A 6 -16.41 -24.20 9.84
CA ARG A 6 -15.06 -24.37 9.28
C ARG A 6 -15.08 -24.45 7.75
N ALA A 7 -16.05 -25.15 7.15
CA ALA A 7 -16.19 -25.23 5.70
C ALA A 7 -16.59 -23.89 5.08
N LEU A 8 -17.46 -23.12 5.73
CA LEU A 8 -17.82 -21.77 5.32
C LEU A 8 -16.62 -20.82 5.43
N ILE A 9 -15.92 -20.81 6.56
CA ILE A 9 -14.71 -19.98 6.74
C ILE A 9 -13.65 -20.35 5.70
N ARG A 10 -13.43 -21.63 5.44
CA ARG A 10 -12.48 -22.09 4.43
C ARG A 10 -12.89 -21.66 3.01
N ARG A 11 -14.19 -21.81 2.64
CA ARG A 11 -14.71 -21.30 1.36
C ARG A 11 -14.58 -19.78 1.22
N TRP A 12 -14.85 -19.04 2.29
CA TRP A 12 -14.65 -17.60 2.34
C TRP A 12 -13.16 -17.23 2.21
N MET A 13 -12.29 -17.95 2.89
CA MET A 13 -10.83 -17.77 2.76
C MET A 13 -10.33 -18.13 1.36
N GLU A 14 -10.79 -19.24 0.79
CA GLU A 14 -10.45 -19.66 -0.59
C GLU A 14 -10.97 -18.64 -1.63
N SER A 15 -12.17 -18.12 -1.44
CA SER A 15 -12.74 -17.05 -2.27
C SER A 15 -12.02 -15.69 -2.08
N LEU A 16 -11.53 -15.40 -0.85
CA LEU A 16 -10.78 -14.20 -0.56
C LEU A 16 -9.34 -14.24 -1.07
N LEU A 17 -8.72 -15.42 -1.04
CA LEU A 17 -7.30 -15.58 -1.37
C LEU A 17 -7.02 -15.71 -2.87
N HIS A 18 -8.04 -15.98 -3.72
CA HIS A 18 -7.84 -16.23 -5.16
C HIS A 18 -6.57 -17.06 -5.41
N ILE A 19 -6.49 -18.24 -4.78
CA ILE A 19 -5.28 -19.10 -4.73
C ILE A 19 -4.76 -19.49 -6.13
N HIS A 20 -5.53 -19.25 -7.17
CA HIS A 20 -5.22 -19.58 -8.56
C HIS A 20 -4.86 -18.36 -9.43
N ASP A 21 -4.62 -17.20 -8.84
CA ASP A 21 -4.19 -16.03 -9.62
C ASP A 21 -2.78 -16.21 -10.19
N SER A 22 -2.59 -15.77 -11.42
CA SER A 22 -1.26 -15.80 -12.04
C SER A 22 -0.29 -14.89 -11.26
N PRO A 23 1.01 -15.22 -11.24
CA PRO A 23 2.03 -14.40 -10.56
C PRO A 23 1.95 -12.91 -10.91
N ARG A 24 1.68 -12.60 -12.19
CA ARG A 24 1.51 -11.23 -12.68
C ARG A 24 0.31 -10.52 -12.04
N ARG A 25 -0.81 -11.21 -11.93
CA ARG A 25 -2.04 -10.65 -11.38
C ARG A 25 -1.94 -10.40 -9.88
N THR A 26 -1.29 -11.31 -9.15
CA THR A 26 -0.99 -11.12 -7.72
C THR A 26 0.00 -9.96 -7.49
N ALA A 27 1.05 -9.87 -8.31
CA ALA A 27 1.99 -8.75 -8.25
C ALA A 27 1.31 -7.41 -8.56
N LEU A 28 0.41 -7.38 -9.54
CA LEU A 28 -0.38 -6.18 -9.87
C LEU A 28 -1.30 -5.80 -8.71
N ALA A 29 -1.96 -6.77 -8.08
CA ALA A 29 -2.81 -6.54 -6.92
C ALA A 29 -2.02 -5.93 -5.76
N PHE A 30 -0.84 -6.47 -5.45
CA PHE A 30 0.05 -5.93 -4.43
C PHE A 30 0.53 -4.52 -4.78
N ALA A 31 0.97 -4.28 -6.01
CA ALA A 31 1.44 -2.99 -6.48
C ALA A 31 0.34 -1.90 -6.42
N LEU A 32 -0.90 -2.24 -6.80
CA LEU A 32 -2.05 -1.34 -6.64
C LEU A 32 -2.32 -1.04 -5.17
N GLY A 33 -2.18 -2.03 -4.29
CA GLY A 33 -2.24 -1.81 -2.85
C GLY A 33 -1.18 -0.81 -2.38
N VAL A 34 0.08 -0.98 -2.79
CA VAL A 34 1.17 -0.04 -2.48
C VAL A 34 0.84 1.36 -3.01
N PHE A 35 0.38 1.47 -4.26
CA PHE A 35 -0.05 2.75 -4.82
C PHE A 35 -1.09 3.45 -3.93
N ILE A 36 -2.14 2.74 -3.53
CA ILE A 36 -3.22 3.26 -2.69
C ILE A 36 -2.70 3.64 -1.30
N GLY A 37 -1.84 2.80 -0.70
CA GLY A 37 -1.28 3.03 0.64
C GLY A 37 -0.37 4.24 0.74
N PHE A 38 0.35 4.57 -0.33
CA PHE A 38 1.27 5.72 -0.39
C PHE A 38 0.69 6.93 -1.13
N SER A 39 -0.53 6.83 -1.66
CA SER A 39 -1.21 7.92 -2.33
C SER A 39 -1.69 9.00 -1.34
N PRO A 40 -2.01 10.23 -1.82
CA PRO A 40 -2.41 11.33 -0.95
C PRO A 40 -3.79 11.16 -0.27
N TYR A 41 -4.42 9.99 -0.39
CA TYR A 41 -5.74 9.71 0.19
C TYR A 41 -5.63 9.17 1.63
N LEU A 42 -4.94 9.91 2.50
CA LEU A 42 -4.73 9.52 3.88
C LEU A 42 -6.07 9.25 4.61
N GLY A 43 -6.17 8.08 5.26
CA GLY A 43 -7.38 7.65 5.97
C GLY A 43 -8.43 6.93 5.11
N LEU A 44 -8.44 7.15 3.80
CA LEU A 44 -9.38 6.49 2.88
C LEU A 44 -8.79 5.26 2.18
N HIS A 45 -7.48 5.03 2.32
CA HIS A 45 -6.74 4.00 1.60
C HIS A 45 -7.33 2.59 1.79
N THR A 46 -7.84 2.25 2.96
CA THR A 46 -8.46 0.94 3.23
C THR A 46 -9.75 0.75 2.43
N ILE A 47 -10.61 1.76 2.42
CA ILE A 47 -11.88 1.71 1.69
C ILE A 47 -11.59 1.64 0.19
N ILE A 48 -10.69 2.48 -0.30
CA ILE A 48 -10.28 2.51 -1.70
C ILE A 48 -9.67 1.16 -2.11
N ALA A 49 -8.80 0.59 -1.28
CA ALA A 49 -8.17 -0.71 -1.53
C ALA A 49 -9.21 -1.83 -1.66
N ILE A 50 -10.19 -1.87 -0.77
CA ILE A 50 -11.28 -2.84 -0.81
C ILE A 50 -12.11 -2.65 -2.08
N VAL A 51 -12.55 -1.43 -2.38
CA VAL A 51 -13.37 -1.13 -3.56
C VAL A 51 -12.64 -1.49 -4.85
N VAL A 52 -11.38 -1.10 -4.98
CA VAL A 52 -10.53 -1.42 -6.14
C VAL A 52 -10.35 -2.94 -6.29
N ALA A 53 -10.09 -3.66 -5.19
CA ALA A 53 -9.95 -5.11 -5.22
C ALA A 53 -11.22 -5.81 -5.71
N PHE A 54 -12.40 -5.30 -5.35
CA PHE A 54 -13.70 -5.82 -5.81
C PHE A 54 -13.99 -5.47 -7.26
N ILE A 55 -13.83 -4.21 -7.66
CA ILE A 55 -14.14 -3.74 -9.03
C ILE A 55 -13.28 -4.49 -10.07
N PHE A 56 -11.98 -4.62 -9.81
CA PHE A 56 -11.03 -5.28 -10.72
C PHE A 56 -10.89 -6.79 -10.47
N ASN A 57 -11.68 -7.33 -9.54
CA ASN A 57 -11.64 -8.74 -9.15
C ASN A 57 -10.22 -9.24 -8.87
N LEU A 58 -9.43 -8.44 -8.12
CA LEU A 58 -8.06 -8.72 -7.76
C LEU A 58 -7.96 -9.54 -6.46
N ASN A 59 -6.79 -10.12 -6.23
CA ASN A 59 -6.48 -10.76 -4.97
C ASN A 59 -6.56 -9.74 -3.81
N ARG A 60 -7.63 -9.82 -3.04
CA ARG A 60 -7.98 -8.86 -1.97
C ARG A 60 -6.91 -8.81 -0.88
N VAL A 61 -6.33 -9.98 -0.56
CA VAL A 61 -5.25 -10.05 0.44
C VAL A 61 -4.00 -9.36 -0.08
N ALA A 62 -3.63 -9.59 -1.34
CA ALA A 62 -2.47 -8.94 -1.93
C ALA A 62 -2.64 -7.40 -1.98
N VAL A 63 -3.83 -6.90 -2.37
CA VAL A 63 -4.13 -5.46 -2.35
C VAL A 63 -4.04 -4.90 -0.93
N LEU A 64 -4.63 -5.56 0.07
CA LEU A 64 -4.59 -5.09 1.45
C LEU A 64 -3.17 -5.12 2.03
N VAL A 65 -2.41 -6.19 1.81
CA VAL A 65 -1.01 -6.28 2.24
C VAL A 65 -0.18 -5.15 1.62
N GLY A 66 -0.39 -4.85 0.34
CA GLY A 66 0.23 -3.71 -0.32
C GLY A 66 -0.18 -2.37 0.30
N ALA A 67 -1.47 -2.17 0.56
CA ALA A 67 -1.99 -0.93 1.14
C ALA A 67 -1.49 -0.69 2.58
N TYR A 68 -1.26 -1.75 3.35
CA TYR A 68 -0.72 -1.68 4.70
C TYR A 68 0.81 -1.81 4.79
N SER A 69 1.51 -1.84 3.65
CA SER A 69 2.98 -1.79 3.64
C SER A 69 3.54 -0.43 4.11
N ASN A 70 2.71 0.59 4.20
CA ASN A 70 3.01 1.91 4.72
C ASN A 70 3.06 1.94 6.25
N LEU A 71 4.07 1.30 6.84
CA LEU A 71 4.21 1.24 8.29
C LEU A 71 4.35 2.63 8.93
N PRO A 72 3.78 2.87 10.14
CA PRO A 72 3.69 4.22 10.73
C PRO A 72 5.01 4.95 10.83
N TRP A 73 6.10 4.28 11.21
CA TRP A 73 7.43 4.90 11.33
C TRP A 73 8.04 5.30 9.98
N PHE A 74 7.68 4.60 8.90
CA PHE A 74 8.12 4.92 7.55
C PHE A 74 7.27 6.03 6.92
N LEU A 75 6.02 6.13 7.34
CA LEU A 75 5.02 7.02 6.78
C LEU A 75 5.41 8.49 6.92
N ALA A 76 5.87 8.90 8.12
CA ALA A 76 6.30 10.27 8.37
C ALA A 76 7.48 10.69 7.46
N ALA A 77 8.50 9.83 7.36
CA ALA A 77 9.66 10.07 6.50
C ALA A 77 9.26 10.14 5.01
N TYR A 78 8.41 9.21 4.56
CA TYR A 78 7.92 9.20 3.20
C TYR A 78 7.18 10.49 2.84
N TYR A 79 6.21 10.90 3.66
CA TYR A 79 5.42 12.11 3.38
C TYR A 79 6.25 13.40 3.50
N ALA A 80 7.23 13.44 4.38
CA ALA A 80 8.18 14.56 4.44
C ALA A 80 8.96 14.68 3.12
N LEU A 81 9.55 13.57 2.65
CA LEU A 81 10.29 13.53 1.39
C LEU A 81 9.41 13.80 0.18
N ALA A 82 8.22 13.21 0.13
CA ALA A 82 7.27 13.41 -0.95
C ALA A 82 6.83 14.87 -1.03
N THR A 83 6.51 15.51 0.12
CA THR A 83 6.13 16.92 0.16
C THR A 83 7.30 17.82 -0.24
N ALA A 84 8.53 17.51 0.20
CA ALA A 84 9.73 18.24 -0.20
C ALA A 84 9.99 18.14 -1.71
N ALA A 85 9.87 16.95 -2.27
CA ALA A 85 10.00 16.74 -3.72
C ALA A 85 8.90 17.47 -4.51
N GLY A 86 7.66 17.43 -4.03
CA GLY A 86 6.56 18.17 -4.63
C GLY A 86 6.73 19.69 -4.54
N ALA A 87 7.23 20.21 -3.42
CA ALA A 87 7.55 21.63 -3.26
C ALA A 87 8.65 22.06 -4.24
N TRP A 88 9.69 21.25 -4.36
CA TRP A 88 10.76 21.50 -5.33
C TRP A 88 10.24 21.53 -6.77
N LEU A 89 9.38 20.57 -7.15
CA LEU A 89 8.78 20.53 -8.48
C LEU A 89 7.86 21.72 -8.78
N LEU A 90 7.16 22.22 -7.76
CA LEU A 90 6.24 23.35 -7.89
C LEU A 90 6.93 24.72 -7.66
N GLY A 91 8.23 24.73 -7.33
CA GLY A 91 8.97 25.96 -7.02
C GLY A 91 8.47 26.66 -5.74
N THR A 92 7.84 25.92 -4.82
CA THR A 92 7.35 26.44 -3.53
C THR A 92 8.35 26.18 -2.42
N GLN A 93 8.43 27.10 -1.44
CA GLN A 93 9.30 26.90 -0.27
C GLN A 93 8.54 26.18 0.83
N LEU A 94 9.23 25.22 1.46
CA LEU A 94 8.69 24.57 2.65
C LEU A 94 8.83 25.50 3.87
N PRO A 95 7.84 25.50 4.79
CA PRO A 95 7.97 26.24 6.05
C PRO A 95 9.19 25.74 6.86
N PRO A 96 9.89 26.63 7.57
CA PRO A 96 10.97 26.23 8.47
C PRO A 96 10.48 25.21 9.50
N GLY A 97 11.27 24.17 9.76
CA GLY A 97 10.91 23.12 10.73
C GLY A 97 9.79 22.16 10.26
N PHE A 98 9.51 22.10 8.97
CA PHE A 98 8.44 21.24 8.44
C PHE A 98 8.57 19.76 8.83
N GLY A 99 9.78 19.20 8.78
CA GLY A 99 10.02 17.80 9.13
C GLY A 99 9.73 17.51 10.60
N GLU A 100 10.09 18.42 11.51
CA GLU A 100 9.84 18.31 12.94
C GLU A 100 8.34 18.35 13.24
N ARG A 101 7.63 19.33 12.66
CA ARG A 101 6.16 19.47 12.80
C ARG A 101 5.41 18.25 12.26
N LEU A 102 5.89 17.68 11.16
CA LEU A 102 5.30 16.47 10.62
C LEU A 102 5.52 15.28 11.57
N GLY A 103 6.71 15.17 12.18
CA GLY A 103 6.99 14.18 13.22
C GLY A 103 6.09 14.31 14.44
N GLU A 104 5.91 15.55 14.93
CA GLU A 104 4.99 15.87 16.04
C GLU A 104 3.54 15.50 15.70
N LEU A 105 3.08 15.83 14.48
CA LEU A 105 1.75 15.47 14.01
C LEU A 105 1.51 13.96 14.07
N PHE A 106 2.47 13.16 13.61
CA PHE A 106 2.34 11.69 13.65
C PHE A 106 2.52 11.09 15.03
N SER A 107 2.98 11.85 16.02
CA SER A 107 2.97 11.46 17.43
C SER A 107 1.59 11.58 18.09
N LEU A 108 0.69 12.36 17.49
CA LEU A 108 -0.69 12.50 17.96
C LEU A 108 -1.51 11.24 17.62
N SER A 109 -2.56 10.99 18.42
CA SER A 109 -3.48 9.89 18.14
C SER A 109 -4.23 10.12 16.84
N LEU A 110 -4.05 9.22 15.86
CA LEU A 110 -4.72 9.26 14.54
C LEU A 110 -6.26 9.26 14.63
N PHE A 111 -6.82 8.83 15.77
CA PHE A 111 -8.27 8.81 16.02
C PHE A 111 -8.75 10.06 16.76
N GLY A 112 -7.84 10.96 17.15
CA GLY A 112 -8.16 12.19 17.85
C GLY A 112 -8.58 13.31 16.90
N ALA A 113 -9.59 14.10 17.27
CA ALA A 113 -10.01 15.27 16.49
C ALA A 113 -8.89 16.33 16.37
N GLU A 114 -7.97 16.35 17.31
CA GLU A 114 -6.81 17.24 17.35
C GLU A 114 -5.85 16.95 16.20
N PHE A 115 -5.54 15.67 15.94
CA PHE A 115 -4.74 15.24 14.78
C PHE A 115 -5.29 15.83 13.49
N TRP A 116 -6.59 15.65 13.24
CA TRP A 116 -7.20 16.09 11.99
C TRP A 116 -7.29 17.61 11.84
N ARG A 117 -7.49 18.33 12.95
CA ARG A 117 -7.47 19.80 12.93
C ARG A 117 -6.08 20.35 12.64
N THR A 118 -5.05 19.84 13.32
CA THR A 118 -3.65 20.25 13.14
C THR A 118 -3.18 19.88 11.75
N MET A 119 -3.47 18.68 11.28
CA MET A 119 -3.15 18.23 9.93
C MET A 119 -3.80 19.14 8.87
N ALA A 120 -5.06 19.49 9.03
CA ALA A 120 -5.74 20.38 8.07
C ALA A 120 -5.12 21.79 8.05
N ALA A 121 -4.71 22.32 9.18
CA ALA A 121 -4.08 23.63 9.30
C ALA A 121 -2.68 23.66 8.67
N GLU A 122 -1.84 22.67 9.02
CA GLU A 122 -0.45 22.56 8.52
C GLU A 122 -0.39 22.13 7.05
N MET A 123 -1.31 21.28 6.60
CA MET A 123 -1.35 20.79 5.23
C MET A 123 -2.00 21.78 4.24
N ARG A 124 -2.80 22.73 4.69
CA ARG A 124 -3.49 23.66 3.80
C ARG A 124 -2.54 24.41 2.84
N PRO A 125 -1.43 25.03 3.30
CA PRO A 125 -0.46 25.67 2.41
C PRO A 125 0.38 24.68 1.61
N LEU A 126 0.51 23.44 2.11
CA LEU A 126 1.33 22.38 1.52
C LEU A 126 0.53 21.34 0.74
N PHE A 127 -0.78 21.57 0.59
CA PHE A 127 -1.66 20.60 -0.07
C PHE A 127 -1.16 20.23 -1.47
N TRP A 128 -0.82 21.19 -2.30
CA TRP A 128 -0.34 20.90 -3.65
C TRP A 128 1.04 20.23 -3.68
N PRO A 129 2.07 20.72 -2.93
CA PRO A 129 3.32 19.99 -2.77
C PRO A 129 3.14 18.54 -2.31
N TYR A 130 2.34 18.33 -1.27
CA TYR A 130 2.03 17.00 -0.76
C TYR A 130 1.31 16.14 -1.80
N PHE A 131 0.27 16.66 -2.44
CA PHE A 131 -0.52 15.93 -3.42
C PHE A 131 0.32 15.51 -4.64
N VAL A 132 1.08 16.43 -5.22
CA VAL A 132 1.93 16.14 -6.38
C VAL A 132 3.05 15.18 -6.02
N GLY A 133 3.76 15.44 -4.94
CA GLY A 133 4.90 14.63 -4.52
C GLY A 133 4.48 13.21 -4.13
N SER A 134 3.42 13.05 -3.33
CA SER A 134 2.94 11.72 -2.95
C SER A 134 2.29 10.96 -4.10
N SER A 135 1.64 11.63 -5.06
CA SER A 135 1.14 10.99 -6.27
C SER A 135 2.27 10.40 -7.11
N ILE A 136 3.33 11.18 -7.36
CA ILE A 136 4.51 10.70 -8.10
C ILE A 136 5.23 9.60 -7.31
N GLY A 137 5.45 9.81 -6.02
CA GLY A 137 6.10 8.84 -5.14
C GLY A 137 5.33 7.51 -5.08
N SER A 138 4.01 7.54 -4.97
CA SER A 138 3.19 6.33 -4.96
C SER A 138 3.25 5.56 -6.28
N VAL A 139 3.29 6.25 -7.43
CA VAL A 139 3.50 5.61 -8.74
C VAL A 139 4.85 4.92 -8.80
N LEU A 140 5.93 5.61 -8.41
CA LEU A 140 7.28 5.04 -8.44
C LEU A 140 7.40 3.81 -7.52
N LEU A 141 6.89 3.92 -6.29
CA LEU A 141 6.86 2.80 -5.34
C LEU A 141 6.02 1.63 -5.84
N SER A 142 4.88 1.91 -6.45
CA SER A 142 4.01 0.88 -7.03
C SER A 142 4.69 0.12 -8.17
N VAL A 143 5.38 0.83 -9.07
CA VAL A 143 6.15 0.20 -10.16
C VAL A 143 7.27 -0.67 -9.59
N ALA A 144 8.04 -0.16 -8.62
CA ALA A 144 9.08 -0.94 -7.95
C ALA A 144 8.48 -2.17 -7.24
N ALA A 145 7.39 -1.99 -6.51
CA ALA A 145 6.69 -3.07 -5.81
C ALA A 145 6.17 -4.15 -6.78
N TYR A 146 5.68 -3.76 -7.96
CA TYR A 146 5.27 -4.71 -8.99
C TYR A 146 6.43 -5.61 -9.43
N TRP A 147 7.55 -5.02 -9.83
CA TRP A 147 8.68 -5.80 -10.33
C TRP A 147 9.32 -6.68 -9.25
N LEU A 148 9.45 -6.16 -8.03
CA LEU A 148 10.00 -6.93 -6.90
C LEU A 148 9.08 -8.10 -6.53
N SER A 149 7.79 -7.86 -6.37
CA SER A 149 6.84 -8.92 -6.02
C SER A 149 6.67 -9.93 -7.15
N PHE A 150 6.63 -9.49 -8.40
CA PHE A 150 6.56 -10.38 -9.55
C PHE A 150 7.79 -11.30 -9.62
N GLY A 151 9.00 -10.76 -9.53
CA GLY A 151 10.23 -11.54 -9.53
C GLY A 151 10.29 -12.56 -8.38
N PHE A 152 9.87 -12.14 -7.18
CA PHE A 152 9.82 -13.02 -6.01
C PHE A 152 8.81 -14.17 -6.17
N ILE A 153 7.59 -13.88 -6.65
CA ILE A 153 6.53 -14.88 -6.84
C ILE A 153 6.93 -15.85 -7.96
N GLU A 154 7.48 -15.35 -9.06
CA GLU A 154 7.91 -16.18 -10.18
C GLU A 154 9.08 -17.12 -9.80
N ALA A 155 10.07 -16.61 -9.06
CA ALA A 155 11.17 -17.44 -8.57
C ALA A 155 10.66 -18.59 -7.69
N ARG A 156 9.75 -18.30 -6.76
CA ARG A 156 9.13 -19.35 -5.92
C ARG A 156 8.34 -20.36 -6.74
N HIS A 157 7.62 -19.91 -7.75
CA HIS A 157 6.84 -20.80 -8.61
C HIS A 157 7.74 -21.76 -9.40
N ARG A 158 8.85 -21.28 -9.95
CA ARG A 158 9.87 -22.09 -10.65
C ARG A 158 10.47 -23.15 -9.74
N HIS A 159 10.92 -22.76 -8.53
CA HIS A 159 11.47 -23.71 -7.57
C HIS A 159 10.46 -24.80 -7.15
N ALA A 160 9.19 -24.45 -6.99
CA ALA A 160 8.16 -25.44 -6.66
C ALA A 160 7.93 -26.45 -7.80
N LEU A 161 7.97 -26.02 -9.06
CA LEU A 161 7.87 -26.89 -10.22
C LEU A 161 9.07 -27.83 -10.36
N GLU A 162 10.28 -27.34 -10.15
CA GLU A 162 11.50 -28.14 -10.18
C GLU A 162 11.52 -29.21 -9.08
N ALA A 163 11.08 -28.85 -7.86
CA ALA A 163 10.96 -29.80 -6.76
C ALA A 163 9.96 -30.94 -7.07
N ARG A 164 8.82 -30.59 -7.66
CA ARG A 164 7.81 -31.58 -8.10
C ARG A 164 8.36 -32.51 -9.19
N ARG A 165 9.10 -31.95 -10.16
CA ARG A 165 9.69 -32.73 -11.26
C ARG A 165 10.74 -33.74 -10.76
N LYS A 166 11.56 -33.32 -9.77
CA LYS A 166 12.54 -34.23 -9.14
C LYS A 166 11.87 -35.37 -8.36
N ALA A 167 10.75 -35.10 -7.69
CA ALA A 167 10.00 -36.09 -6.93
C ALA A 167 9.26 -37.12 -7.80
N THR A 168 9.00 -36.83 -9.09
CA THR A 168 8.35 -37.75 -10.04
C THR A 168 9.34 -38.60 -10.84
N HIS A 169 10.62 -38.30 -10.82
CA HIS A 169 11.67 -39.01 -11.57
C HIS A 169 12.71 -39.71 -10.66
N GLY A 170 12.56 -39.65 -9.34
CA GLY A 170 13.31 -40.41 -8.35
C GLY A 170 12.44 -41.47 -7.65
#